data_c6e67302c1bf53785eabd12fa670794b
#
_entry.id   c6e67302c1bf53785eabd12fa670794b
#
_cell.length_a   1.000
_cell.length_b   1.000
_cell.length_c   1.000
_cell.angle_alpha   90.00
_cell.angle_beta   90.00
_cell.angle_gamma   90.00
#
_symmetry.space_group_name_H-M   'P 1'
#
loop_
_entity.id
_entity.type
_entity.pdbx_description
1 polymer ?
#
loop_
_entity_poly.entity_id
_entity_poly.type
_entity_poly.pdbx_seq_one_letter_code
_entity_poly.pdbx_strand_id
1 'polypeptide(L)'
;VRGRSVPDWLAALVVLFLLWGVGVAMFAIFIPLIFGKLTALASVDFSTILASFEQPLRKLQHFLEDYFSLNVSTLSLSDTIGAQVERLFNPEKLQNFLGSLVSGVASAVIALFSVTFITFFFLKDDGLFLRIMLAVTPTRYEGNVKHALGSASTLLSRYFIGILAESALMMLMVSVSLICCGYLPQNAFFIGLIVGVLNVIPYVGPWLGFGISLLVSMAFVGGDTTMTFIVLSLAITILAAQMIDNFVLQPFLYSNSVNAHPLEIFVVILMAGHFAGVVGMLFAIPGYTVLRVIGKEFFNHFKIVRKLTEKI
;
A
#
# COMPACT_ATOMS: atom_id res chain seq x y z
N VAL A 1 -36.17 -21.60 -15.41
CA VAL A 1 -34.98 -22.44 -15.29
C VAL A 1 -34.60 -22.43 -13.80
N ARG A 2 -34.86 -23.53 -13.10
CA ARG A 2 -34.51 -23.76 -11.68
C ARG A 2 -32.98 -23.87 -11.61
N GLY A 3 -32.29 -22.80 -11.23
CA GLY A 3 -30.87 -22.84 -10.85
C GLY A 3 -30.74 -23.67 -9.56
N ARG A 4 -29.99 -24.76 -9.61
CA ARG A 4 -29.49 -25.43 -8.40
C ARG A 4 -28.62 -24.42 -7.66
N SER A 5 -29.08 -23.94 -6.52
CA SER A 5 -28.25 -23.13 -5.63
C SER A 5 -27.10 -23.99 -5.15
N VAL A 6 -25.88 -23.54 -5.40
CA VAL A 6 -24.68 -24.18 -4.84
C VAL A 6 -24.81 -24.14 -3.32
N PRO A 7 -24.55 -25.22 -2.57
CA PRO A 7 -24.58 -25.21 -1.11
C PRO A 7 -23.60 -24.15 -0.57
N ASP A 8 -24.00 -23.37 0.44
CA ASP A 8 -23.23 -22.22 0.98
C ASP A 8 -21.81 -22.62 1.42
N TRP A 9 -21.66 -23.83 2.00
CA TRP A 9 -20.35 -24.35 2.38
C TRP A 9 -19.42 -24.58 1.18
N LEU A 10 -19.99 -24.98 0.03
CA LEU A 10 -19.24 -25.24 -1.20
C LEU A 10 -18.84 -23.89 -1.87
N ALA A 11 -19.76 -22.92 -1.85
CA ALA A 11 -19.47 -21.56 -2.29
C ALA A 11 -18.35 -20.91 -1.43
N ALA A 12 -18.41 -21.07 -0.11
CA ALA A 12 -17.39 -20.60 0.82
C ALA A 12 -16.01 -21.23 0.54
N LEU A 13 -15.97 -22.55 0.30
CA LEU A 13 -14.72 -23.24 -0.07
C LEU A 13 -14.16 -22.74 -1.40
N VAL A 14 -14.99 -22.58 -2.42
CA VAL A 14 -14.53 -22.08 -3.74
C VAL A 14 -13.95 -20.68 -3.62
N VAL A 15 -14.61 -19.78 -2.89
CA VAL A 15 -14.10 -18.41 -2.65
C VAL A 15 -12.77 -18.46 -1.90
N LEU A 16 -12.64 -19.28 -0.87
CA LEU A 16 -11.39 -19.46 -0.14
C LEU A 16 -10.27 -20.03 -1.01
N PHE A 17 -10.56 -21.06 -1.81
CA PHE A 17 -9.58 -21.63 -2.75
C PHE A 17 -9.13 -20.61 -3.80
N LEU A 18 -10.05 -19.79 -4.32
CA LEU A 18 -9.70 -18.70 -5.24
C LEU A 18 -8.83 -17.65 -4.54
N LEU A 19 -9.21 -17.21 -3.34
CA LEU A 19 -8.44 -16.24 -2.55
C LEU A 19 -7.02 -16.78 -2.27
N TRP A 20 -6.93 -18.02 -1.82
CA TRP A 20 -5.65 -18.69 -1.58
C TRP A 20 -4.87 -18.92 -2.87
N GLY A 21 -5.51 -19.32 -3.95
CA GLY A 21 -4.89 -19.51 -5.25
C GLY A 21 -4.24 -18.23 -5.76
N VAL A 22 -4.97 -17.11 -5.67
CA VAL A 22 -4.43 -15.78 -6.02
C VAL A 22 -3.29 -15.40 -5.07
N GLY A 23 -3.45 -15.59 -3.76
CA GLY A 23 -2.41 -15.29 -2.77
C GLY A 23 -1.15 -16.11 -3.01
N VAL A 24 -1.27 -17.43 -3.15
CA VAL A 24 -0.14 -18.34 -3.43
C VAL A 24 0.53 -18.01 -4.76
N ALA A 25 -0.24 -17.73 -5.81
CA ALA A 25 0.29 -17.33 -7.12
C ALA A 25 1.07 -16.02 -7.02
N MET A 26 0.53 -15.03 -6.32
CA MET A 26 1.27 -13.81 -6.01
C MET A 26 2.59 -14.12 -5.29
N PHE A 27 2.56 -14.84 -4.17
CA PHE A 27 3.77 -15.18 -3.42
C PHE A 27 4.76 -15.99 -4.25
N ALA A 28 4.30 -16.95 -5.06
CA ALA A 28 5.15 -17.76 -5.92
C ALA A 28 5.86 -16.96 -7.01
N ILE A 29 5.24 -15.89 -7.50
CA ILE A 29 5.86 -14.98 -8.47
C ILE A 29 6.77 -13.97 -7.77
N PHE A 30 6.29 -13.40 -6.65
CA PHE A 30 6.96 -12.31 -5.96
C PHE A 30 8.21 -12.74 -5.19
N ILE A 31 8.13 -13.85 -4.46
CA ILE A 31 9.25 -14.29 -3.60
C ILE A 31 10.51 -14.53 -4.43
N PRO A 32 10.50 -15.34 -5.50
CA PRO A 32 11.72 -15.54 -6.31
C PRO A 32 12.20 -14.25 -6.96
N LEU A 33 11.26 -13.40 -7.41
CA LEU A 33 11.58 -12.12 -8.03
C LEU A 33 12.28 -11.18 -7.03
N ILE A 34 11.72 -11.07 -5.82
CA ILE A 34 12.31 -10.26 -4.73
C ILE A 34 13.67 -10.84 -4.31
N PHE A 35 13.74 -12.14 -4.03
CA PHE A 35 14.98 -12.77 -3.61
C PHE A 35 16.10 -12.66 -4.66
N GLY A 36 15.79 -12.93 -5.94
CA GLY A 36 16.75 -12.78 -7.02
C GLY A 36 17.25 -11.34 -7.17
N LYS A 37 16.36 -10.37 -6.92
CA LYS A 37 16.71 -8.95 -7.01
C LYS A 37 17.42 -8.44 -5.76
N LEU A 38 17.05 -8.88 -4.57
CA LEU A 38 17.74 -8.53 -3.32
C LEU A 38 19.15 -9.12 -3.25
N THR A 39 19.38 -10.33 -3.75
CA THR A 39 20.73 -10.90 -3.85
C THR A 39 21.60 -10.13 -4.84
N ALA A 40 21.02 -9.70 -5.97
CA ALA A 40 21.69 -8.83 -6.92
C ALA A 40 22.01 -7.45 -6.28
N LEU A 41 21.07 -6.88 -5.52
CA LEU A 41 21.27 -5.63 -4.78
C LEU A 41 22.36 -5.77 -3.71
N ALA A 42 22.40 -6.89 -2.99
CA ALA A 42 23.42 -7.17 -1.96
C ALA A 42 24.84 -7.35 -2.55
N SER A 43 24.94 -7.66 -3.84
CA SER A 43 26.22 -7.78 -4.56
C SER A 43 26.67 -6.46 -5.22
N VAL A 44 25.83 -5.43 -5.18
CA VAL A 44 26.17 -4.11 -5.76
C VAL A 44 27.10 -3.38 -4.79
N ASP A 45 28.20 -2.87 -5.33
CA ASP A 45 29.09 -2.00 -4.59
C ASP A 45 28.44 -0.62 -4.38
N PHE A 46 27.93 -0.39 -3.17
CA PHE A 46 27.28 0.87 -2.79
C PHE A 46 28.20 2.08 -2.93
N SER A 47 29.52 1.91 -2.88
CA SER A 47 30.48 2.98 -3.12
C SER A 47 30.36 3.52 -4.54
N THR A 48 30.14 2.65 -5.51
CA THR A 48 29.90 3.01 -6.92
C THR A 48 28.59 3.75 -7.11
N ILE A 49 27.54 3.34 -6.38
CA ILE A 49 26.26 4.05 -6.38
C ILE A 49 26.42 5.45 -5.80
N LEU A 50 27.06 5.58 -4.63
CA LEU A 50 27.31 6.87 -3.99
C LEU A 50 28.13 7.80 -4.88
N ALA A 51 29.17 7.29 -5.53
CA ALA A 51 29.96 8.05 -6.49
C ALA A 51 29.13 8.55 -7.69
N SER A 52 28.13 7.78 -8.11
CA SER A 52 27.21 8.20 -9.17
C SER A 52 26.28 9.34 -8.76
N PHE A 53 26.00 9.51 -7.47
CA PHE A 53 25.23 10.63 -6.94
C PHE A 53 26.05 11.90 -6.73
N GLU A 54 27.38 11.83 -6.59
CA GLU A 54 28.20 13.01 -6.31
C GLU A 54 28.04 14.08 -7.39
N GLN A 55 28.08 13.72 -8.66
CA GLN A 55 27.95 14.68 -9.76
C GLN A 55 26.55 15.35 -9.81
N PRO A 56 25.44 14.64 -9.78
CA PRO A 56 24.11 15.25 -9.71
C PRO A 56 23.91 16.13 -8.47
N LEU A 57 24.39 15.70 -7.31
CA LEU A 57 24.29 16.46 -6.07
C LEU A 57 25.12 17.77 -6.13
N ARG A 58 26.34 17.72 -6.65
CA ARG A 58 27.17 18.93 -6.87
C ARG A 58 26.49 19.90 -7.84
N LYS A 59 25.89 19.41 -8.94
CA LYS A 59 25.13 20.25 -9.86
C LYS A 59 23.93 20.90 -9.19
N LEU A 60 23.22 20.16 -8.34
CA LEU A 60 22.10 20.67 -7.55
C LEU A 60 22.56 21.70 -6.53
N GLN A 61 23.70 21.46 -5.85
CA GLN A 61 24.30 22.43 -4.93
C GLN A 61 24.64 23.73 -5.63
N HIS A 62 25.35 23.67 -6.76
CA HIS A 62 25.68 24.89 -7.55
C HIS A 62 24.39 25.60 -8.02
N PHE A 63 23.38 24.87 -8.46
CA PHE A 63 22.10 25.46 -8.84
C PHE A 63 21.43 26.18 -7.67
N LEU A 64 21.42 25.57 -6.47
CA LEU A 64 20.83 26.18 -5.26
C LEU A 64 21.63 27.38 -4.77
N GLU A 65 22.97 27.35 -4.86
CA GLU A 65 23.83 28.45 -4.52
C GLU A 65 23.65 29.63 -5.50
N ASP A 66 23.62 29.37 -6.80
CA ASP A 66 23.53 30.39 -7.84
C ASP A 66 22.15 31.07 -7.88
N TYR A 67 21.06 30.32 -7.70
CA TYR A 67 19.69 30.84 -7.86
C TYR A 67 19.01 31.26 -6.55
N PHE A 68 19.36 30.62 -5.43
CA PHE A 68 18.70 30.87 -4.15
C PHE A 68 19.58 31.48 -3.08
N SER A 69 20.87 31.77 -3.39
CA SER A 69 21.85 32.29 -2.44
C SER A 69 21.92 31.54 -1.11
N LEU A 70 21.55 30.23 -1.15
CA LEU A 70 21.60 29.34 0.00
C LEU A 70 23.02 28.85 0.17
N ASN A 71 23.63 29.11 1.32
CA ASN A 71 24.97 28.62 1.66
C ASN A 71 24.89 27.11 2.00
N VAL A 72 24.82 26.28 0.95
CA VAL A 72 24.64 24.80 1.07
C VAL A 72 25.99 24.09 1.29
N SER A 73 27.08 24.82 1.19
CA SER A 73 28.45 24.30 1.36
C SER A 73 28.74 23.71 2.74
N THR A 74 27.95 24.07 3.77
CA THR A 74 28.07 23.51 5.13
C THR A 74 27.29 22.21 5.32
N LEU A 75 26.39 21.86 4.39
CA LEU A 75 25.65 20.61 4.40
C LEU A 75 26.33 19.67 3.41
N SER A 76 27.17 18.76 3.91
CA SER A 76 27.65 17.63 3.12
C SER A 76 26.48 16.71 2.80
N LEU A 77 25.65 17.12 1.82
CA LEU A 77 24.48 16.34 1.37
C LEU A 77 24.91 14.94 0.95
N SER A 78 26.07 14.81 0.30
CA SER A 78 26.65 13.53 -0.07
C SER A 78 26.93 12.65 1.14
N ASP A 79 27.52 13.18 2.21
CA ASP A 79 27.87 12.40 3.40
C ASP A 79 26.62 12.05 4.22
N THR A 80 25.65 12.97 4.30
CA THR A 80 24.39 12.73 5.00
C THR A 80 23.53 11.70 4.26
N ILE A 81 23.39 11.82 2.95
CA ILE A 81 22.64 10.87 2.12
C ILE A 81 23.40 9.53 2.08
N GLY A 82 24.73 9.55 1.92
CA GLY A 82 25.57 8.37 1.94
C GLY A 82 25.40 7.56 3.23
N ALA A 83 25.51 8.22 4.38
CA ALA A 83 25.33 7.57 5.68
C ALA A 83 23.89 7.00 5.88
N GLN A 84 22.86 7.67 5.34
CA GLN A 84 21.49 7.16 5.41
C GLN A 84 21.27 5.98 4.46
N VAL A 85 21.81 6.05 3.24
CA VAL A 85 21.77 4.94 2.28
C VAL A 85 22.51 3.73 2.85
N GLU A 86 23.72 3.90 3.38
CA GLU A 86 24.50 2.82 4.00
C GLU A 86 23.76 2.20 5.22
N ARG A 87 23.09 3.03 6.04
CA ARG A 87 22.27 2.54 7.16
C ARG A 87 21.05 1.75 6.71
N LEU A 88 20.41 2.13 5.59
CA LEU A 88 19.25 1.43 5.05
C LEU A 88 19.62 0.14 4.33
N PHE A 89 20.79 0.10 3.68
CA PHE A 89 21.26 -1.00 2.84
C PHE A 89 22.40 -1.80 3.47
N ASN A 90 22.59 -1.72 4.79
CA ASN A 90 23.55 -2.56 5.49
C ASN A 90 23.27 -4.05 5.17
N PRO A 91 24.25 -4.80 4.57
CA PRO A 91 24.09 -6.21 4.21
C PRO A 91 23.63 -7.09 5.37
N GLU A 92 24.08 -6.79 6.60
CA GLU A 92 23.66 -7.52 7.80
C GLU A 92 22.18 -7.30 8.10
N LYS A 93 21.68 -6.06 7.96
CA LYS A 93 20.26 -5.77 8.15
C LYS A 93 19.41 -6.44 7.08
N LEU A 94 19.89 -6.49 5.84
CA LEU A 94 19.21 -7.17 4.75
C LEU A 94 19.16 -8.69 4.99
N GLN A 95 20.27 -9.30 5.43
CA GLN A 95 20.30 -10.71 5.82
C GLN A 95 19.39 -10.99 7.02
N ASN A 96 19.42 -10.14 8.05
CA ASN A 96 18.54 -10.26 9.21
C ASN A 96 17.07 -10.10 8.82
N PHE A 97 16.76 -9.18 7.91
CA PHE A 97 15.39 -9.04 7.35
C PHE A 97 14.96 -10.30 6.59
N LEU A 98 15.82 -10.83 5.72
CA LEU A 98 15.55 -12.10 5.01
C LEU A 98 15.38 -13.26 5.98
N GLY A 99 16.24 -13.36 7.00
CA GLY A 99 16.14 -14.34 8.08
C GLY A 99 14.84 -14.22 8.87
N SER A 100 14.40 -12.99 9.16
CA SER A 100 13.14 -12.72 9.84
C SER A 100 11.91 -13.07 8.97
N LEU A 101 11.99 -12.90 7.65
CA LEU A 101 10.96 -13.37 6.74
C LEU A 101 10.82 -14.89 6.77
N VAL A 102 11.94 -15.61 6.75
CA VAL A 102 11.94 -17.08 6.83
C VAL A 102 11.43 -17.58 8.18
N SER A 103 11.91 -17.00 9.29
CA SER A 103 11.44 -17.36 10.64
C SER A 103 9.99 -16.96 10.90
N GLY A 104 9.51 -15.91 10.23
CA GLY A 104 8.12 -15.47 10.28
C GLY A 104 7.12 -16.42 9.61
N VAL A 105 7.60 -17.34 8.74
CA VAL A 105 6.71 -18.26 8.00
C VAL A 105 5.89 -19.14 8.94
N ALA A 106 6.48 -19.68 10.01
CA ALA A 106 5.75 -20.51 10.96
C ALA A 106 4.61 -19.75 11.67
N SER A 107 4.90 -18.52 12.12
CA SER A 107 3.88 -17.63 12.73
C SER A 107 2.84 -17.21 11.71
N ALA A 108 3.26 -16.96 10.47
CA ALA A 108 2.34 -16.63 9.37
C ALA A 108 1.40 -17.79 9.06
N VAL A 109 1.86 -19.05 9.06
CA VAL A 109 1.01 -20.22 8.81
C VAL A 109 -0.10 -20.33 9.87
N ILE A 110 0.21 -20.14 11.16
CA ILE A 110 -0.80 -20.16 12.22
C ILE A 110 -1.80 -19.02 12.05
N ALA A 111 -1.32 -17.80 11.77
CA ALA A 111 -2.18 -16.65 11.54
C ALA A 111 -3.09 -16.86 10.31
N LEU A 112 -2.52 -17.35 9.21
CA LEU A 112 -3.25 -17.64 7.98
C LEU A 112 -4.31 -18.73 8.20
N PHE A 113 -3.97 -19.81 8.92
CA PHE A 113 -4.92 -20.85 9.28
C PHE A 113 -6.09 -20.27 10.09
N SER A 114 -5.78 -19.46 11.12
CA SER A 114 -6.80 -18.83 11.96
C SER A 114 -7.71 -17.90 11.17
N VAL A 115 -7.13 -17.03 10.32
CA VAL A 115 -7.92 -16.13 9.45
C VAL A 115 -8.77 -16.92 8.48
N THR A 116 -8.21 -17.95 7.84
CA THR A 116 -8.94 -18.81 6.90
C THR A 116 -10.09 -19.53 7.59
N PHE A 117 -9.85 -20.09 8.77
CA PHE A 117 -10.86 -20.79 9.55
C PHE A 117 -12.02 -19.85 9.93
N ILE A 118 -11.73 -18.68 10.47
CA ILE A 118 -12.74 -17.69 10.83
C ILE A 118 -13.52 -17.23 9.60
N THR A 119 -12.81 -16.93 8.50
CA THR A 119 -13.42 -16.47 7.25
C THR A 119 -14.35 -17.55 6.66
N PHE A 120 -13.95 -18.82 6.73
CA PHE A 120 -14.79 -19.92 6.27
C PHE A 120 -16.13 -19.96 7.00
N PHE A 121 -16.12 -19.84 8.32
CA PHE A 121 -17.36 -19.86 9.09
C PHE A 121 -18.24 -18.65 8.83
N PHE A 122 -17.63 -17.46 8.67
CA PHE A 122 -18.41 -16.27 8.32
C PHE A 122 -18.97 -16.32 6.89
N LEU A 123 -18.29 -16.95 5.95
CA LEU A 123 -18.80 -17.15 4.59
C LEU A 123 -19.86 -18.27 4.52
N LYS A 124 -19.68 -19.35 5.30
CA LYS A 124 -20.60 -20.48 5.33
C LYS A 124 -21.93 -20.11 5.98
N ASP A 125 -21.91 -19.26 6.99
CA ASP A 125 -23.09 -18.95 7.80
C ASP A 125 -23.43 -17.46 7.64
N ASP A 126 -24.23 -17.17 6.61
CA ASP A 126 -24.69 -15.81 6.32
C ASP A 126 -25.37 -15.19 7.53
N GLY A 127 -24.86 -14.06 7.96
CA GLY A 127 -25.36 -13.33 9.12
C GLY A 127 -24.85 -13.80 10.48
N LEU A 128 -23.90 -14.74 10.56
CA LEU A 128 -23.32 -15.18 11.82
C LEU A 128 -22.78 -14.00 12.62
N PHE A 129 -22.01 -13.11 11.99
CA PHE A 129 -21.46 -11.91 12.63
C PHE A 129 -22.57 -10.99 13.16
N LEU A 130 -23.63 -10.79 12.36
CA LEU A 130 -24.77 -9.98 12.77
C LEU A 130 -25.47 -10.60 14.00
N ARG A 131 -25.71 -11.94 13.99
CA ARG A 131 -26.33 -12.63 15.13
C ARG A 131 -25.51 -12.52 16.41
N ILE A 132 -24.17 -12.66 16.31
CA ILE A 132 -23.27 -12.48 17.45
C ILE A 132 -23.37 -11.05 17.99
N MET A 133 -23.36 -10.06 17.11
CA MET A 133 -23.46 -8.65 17.52
C MET A 133 -24.81 -8.35 18.18
N LEU A 134 -25.90 -8.89 17.64
CA LEU A 134 -27.23 -8.69 18.23
C LEU A 134 -27.40 -9.42 19.57
N ALA A 135 -26.78 -10.58 19.76
CA ALA A 135 -26.84 -11.32 21.02
C ALA A 135 -26.24 -10.57 22.21
N VAL A 136 -25.25 -9.70 21.97
CA VAL A 136 -24.64 -8.85 23.00
C VAL A 136 -25.24 -7.44 23.07
N THR A 137 -26.17 -7.12 22.15
CA THR A 137 -26.79 -5.79 22.07
C THR A 137 -28.15 -5.78 22.77
N PRO A 138 -28.43 -4.79 23.64
CA PRO A 138 -29.78 -4.63 24.20
C PRO A 138 -30.80 -4.41 23.09
N THR A 139 -32.02 -4.98 23.23
CA THR A 139 -33.09 -4.96 22.22
C THR A 139 -33.41 -3.55 21.71
N ARG A 140 -33.27 -2.55 22.55
CA ARG A 140 -33.48 -1.12 22.22
C ARG A 140 -32.60 -0.65 21.09
N TYR A 141 -31.38 -1.20 20.92
CA TYR A 141 -30.37 -0.75 19.99
C TYR A 141 -30.15 -1.71 18.80
N GLU A 142 -30.88 -2.80 18.71
CA GLU A 142 -30.75 -3.80 17.63
C GLU A 142 -30.91 -3.18 16.24
N GLY A 143 -31.86 -2.24 16.08
CA GLY A 143 -32.08 -1.52 14.83
C GLY A 143 -30.84 -0.73 14.40
N ASN A 144 -30.26 0.02 15.35
CA ASN A 144 -29.07 0.82 15.10
C ASN A 144 -27.87 -0.06 14.72
N VAL A 145 -27.70 -1.20 15.41
CA VAL A 145 -26.60 -2.16 15.10
C VAL A 145 -26.77 -2.75 13.71
N LYS A 146 -27.99 -3.16 13.31
CA LYS A 146 -28.26 -3.67 11.96
C LYS A 146 -27.92 -2.63 10.90
N HIS A 147 -28.36 -1.40 11.07
CA HIS A 147 -28.06 -0.28 10.17
C HIS A 147 -26.56 0.01 10.10
N ALA A 148 -25.90 0.09 11.26
CA ALA A 148 -24.46 0.34 11.33
C ALA A 148 -23.65 -0.74 10.60
N LEU A 149 -23.95 -2.02 10.87
CA LEU A 149 -23.24 -3.14 10.21
C LEU A 149 -23.50 -3.20 8.72
N GLY A 150 -24.73 -2.98 8.28
CA GLY A 150 -25.08 -2.93 6.86
C GLY A 150 -24.35 -1.81 6.12
N SER A 151 -24.35 -0.61 6.68
CA SER A 151 -23.64 0.56 6.12
C SER A 151 -22.13 0.34 6.12
N ALA A 152 -21.55 -0.14 7.24
CA ALA A 152 -20.13 -0.43 7.33
C ALA A 152 -19.71 -1.50 6.31
N SER A 153 -20.43 -2.60 6.19
CA SER A 153 -20.16 -3.66 5.23
C SER A 153 -20.14 -3.14 3.79
N THR A 154 -21.12 -2.32 3.43
CA THR A 154 -21.20 -1.72 2.07
C THR A 154 -20.04 -0.79 1.79
N LEU A 155 -19.72 0.12 2.73
CA LEU A 155 -18.63 1.08 2.57
C LEU A 155 -17.26 0.39 2.52
N LEU A 156 -17.04 -0.59 3.40
CA LEU A 156 -15.80 -1.35 3.43
C LEU A 156 -15.60 -2.17 2.16
N SER A 157 -16.63 -2.85 1.67
CA SER A 157 -16.56 -3.62 0.43
C SER A 157 -16.19 -2.73 -0.76
N ARG A 158 -16.81 -1.57 -0.89
CA ARG A 158 -16.48 -0.58 -1.94
C ARG A 158 -15.05 -0.07 -1.79
N TYR A 159 -14.62 0.22 -0.58
CA TYR A 159 -13.26 0.67 -0.31
C TYR A 159 -12.22 -0.38 -0.72
N PHE A 160 -12.39 -1.64 -0.29
CA PHE A 160 -11.42 -2.70 -0.62
C PHE A 160 -11.38 -3.01 -2.12
N ILE A 161 -12.53 -3.05 -2.79
CA ILE A 161 -12.58 -3.21 -4.25
C ILE A 161 -11.89 -2.02 -4.94
N GLY A 162 -12.17 -0.80 -4.48
CA GLY A 162 -11.57 0.41 -5.01
C GLY A 162 -10.04 0.40 -4.92
N ILE A 163 -9.50 0.11 -3.72
CA ILE A 163 -8.05 0.13 -3.50
C ILE A 163 -7.32 -0.98 -4.25
N LEU A 164 -7.93 -2.16 -4.40
CA LEU A 164 -7.37 -3.24 -5.21
C LEU A 164 -7.35 -2.87 -6.70
N ALA A 165 -8.43 -2.28 -7.20
CA ALA A 165 -8.51 -1.81 -8.58
C ALA A 165 -7.49 -0.67 -8.85
N GLU A 166 -7.40 0.29 -7.94
CA GLU A 166 -6.44 1.40 -7.99
C GLU A 166 -4.99 0.88 -8.02
N SER A 167 -4.64 -0.02 -7.08
CA SER A 167 -3.31 -0.63 -7.02
C SER A 167 -2.96 -1.40 -8.29
N ALA A 168 -3.90 -2.16 -8.84
CA ALA A 168 -3.70 -2.89 -10.11
C ALA A 168 -3.52 -1.93 -11.29
N LEU A 169 -4.30 -0.86 -11.37
CA LEU A 169 -4.17 0.15 -12.41
C LEU A 169 -2.86 0.93 -12.29
N MET A 170 -2.45 1.31 -11.07
CA MET A 170 -1.16 1.94 -10.82
C MET A 170 0.01 1.04 -11.25
N MET A 171 -0.04 -0.25 -10.89
CA MET A 171 0.94 -1.25 -11.33
C MET A 171 1.04 -1.28 -12.86
N LEU A 172 -0.09 -1.36 -13.56
CA LEU A 172 -0.13 -1.42 -15.01
C LEU A 172 0.37 -0.13 -15.66
N MET A 173 -0.10 1.03 -15.19
CA MET A 173 0.31 2.33 -15.72
C MET A 173 1.82 2.54 -15.61
N VAL A 174 2.39 2.29 -14.42
CA VAL A 174 3.83 2.44 -14.19
C VAL A 174 4.62 1.43 -15.02
N SER A 175 4.19 0.16 -15.07
CA SER A 175 4.86 -0.87 -15.88
C SER A 175 4.89 -0.52 -17.35
N VAL A 176 3.76 -0.17 -17.93
CA VAL A 176 3.64 0.20 -19.35
C VAL A 176 4.47 1.45 -19.67
N SER A 177 4.38 2.46 -18.81
CA SER A 177 5.13 3.71 -18.98
C SER A 177 6.65 3.47 -18.97
N LEU A 178 7.15 2.64 -18.06
CA LEU A 178 8.58 2.29 -18.01
C LEU A 178 9.03 1.43 -19.18
N ILE A 179 8.18 0.53 -19.70
CA ILE A 179 8.47 -0.21 -20.95
C ILE A 179 8.61 0.79 -22.12
N CYS A 180 7.73 1.78 -22.21
CA CYS A 180 7.82 2.84 -23.21
C CYS A 180 9.10 3.69 -23.04
N CYS A 181 9.61 3.84 -21.83
CA CYS A 181 10.90 4.47 -21.56
C CYS A 181 12.12 3.58 -21.88
N GLY A 182 11.91 2.35 -22.34
CA GLY A 182 13.01 1.43 -22.73
C GLY A 182 13.49 0.49 -21.63
N TYR A 183 12.77 0.40 -20.51
CA TYR A 183 13.09 -0.61 -19.49
C TYR A 183 12.72 -2.01 -19.98
N LEU A 184 13.51 -3.00 -19.57
CA LEU A 184 13.16 -4.41 -19.82
C LEU A 184 11.80 -4.72 -19.16
N PRO A 185 10.88 -5.43 -19.86
CA PRO A 185 9.53 -5.69 -19.36
C PRO A 185 9.48 -6.28 -17.94
N GLN A 186 10.39 -7.20 -17.63
CA GLN A 186 10.49 -7.82 -16.31
C GLN A 186 10.86 -6.80 -15.20
N ASN A 187 11.74 -5.83 -15.48
CA ASN A 187 12.14 -4.81 -14.53
C ASN A 187 11.03 -3.75 -14.38
N ALA A 188 10.43 -3.33 -15.49
CA ALA A 188 9.31 -2.41 -15.49
C ALA A 188 8.10 -2.97 -14.71
N PHE A 189 7.77 -4.25 -14.92
CA PHE A 189 6.72 -4.94 -14.20
C PHE A 189 7.04 -5.01 -12.69
N PHE A 190 8.28 -5.31 -12.32
CA PHE A 190 8.69 -5.37 -10.92
C PHE A 190 8.58 -4.00 -10.23
N ILE A 191 9.01 -2.93 -10.89
CA ILE A 191 8.89 -1.57 -10.38
C ILE A 191 7.42 -1.17 -10.26
N GLY A 192 6.62 -1.41 -11.30
CA GLY A 192 5.19 -1.14 -11.29
C GLY A 192 4.47 -1.87 -10.17
N LEU A 193 4.88 -3.10 -9.89
CA LEU A 193 4.38 -3.90 -8.79
C LEU A 193 4.70 -3.29 -7.42
N ILE A 194 5.94 -2.86 -7.20
CA ILE A 194 6.35 -2.17 -5.97
C ILE A 194 5.49 -0.92 -5.78
N VAL A 195 5.36 -0.10 -6.82
CA VAL A 195 4.56 1.14 -6.75
C VAL A 195 3.09 0.82 -6.50
N GLY A 196 2.50 -0.13 -7.22
CA GLY A 196 1.10 -0.52 -7.07
C GLY A 196 0.79 -1.09 -5.67
N VAL A 197 1.63 -1.97 -5.15
CA VAL A 197 1.44 -2.53 -3.80
C VAL A 197 1.60 -1.45 -2.72
N LEU A 198 2.59 -0.58 -2.83
CA LEU A 198 2.80 0.48 -1.85
C LEU A 198 1.73 1.56 -1.93
N ASN A 199 1.10 1.75 -3.09
CA ASN A 199 -0.01 2.71 -3.27
C ASN A 199 -1.23 2.39 -2.39
N VAL A 200 -1.33 1.16 -1.86
CA VAL A 200 -2.36 0.80 -0.85
C VAL A 200 -2.25 1.67 0.41
N ILE A 201 -1.08 2.24 0.70
CA ILE A 201 -0.87 3.15 1.83
C ILE A 201 -1.02 4.60 1.33
N PRO A 202 -2.16 5.26 1.59
CA PRO A 202 -2.40 6.61 1.10
C PRO A 202 -1.32 7.60 1.58
N TYR A 203 -0.97 8.56 0.75
CA TYR A 203 0.03 9.62 0.95
C TYR A 203 1.47 9.14 1.10
N VAL A 204 1.72 8.06 1.82
CA VAL A 204 3.08 7.53 2.10
C VAL A 204 3.54 6.60 0.98
N GLY A 205 2.61 5.80 0.44
CA GLY A 205 2.88 4.78 -0.59
C GLY A 205 3.63 5.31 -1.81
N PRO A 206 3.18 6.39 -2.45
CA PRO A 206 3.86 6.96 -3.63
C PRO A 206 5.32 7.33 -3.38
N TRP A 207 5.62 7.93 -2.23
CA TRP A 207 6.98 8.34 -1.87
C TRP A 207 7.88 7.14 -1.57
N LEU A 208 7.36 6.15 -0.83
CA LEU A 208 8.07 4.89 -0.61
C LEU A 208 8.26 4.13 -1.93
N GLY A 209 7.22 4.11 -2.76
CA GLY A 209 7.26 3.50 -4.09
C GLY A 209 8.33 4.12 -4.97
N PHE A 210 8.41 5.44 -5.03
CA PHE A 210 9.45 6.15 -5.77
C PHE A 210 10.85 5.83 -5.23
N GLY A 211 11.06 5.96 -3.91
CA GLY A 211 12.36 5.72 -3.29
C GLY A 211 12.87 4.29 -3.52
N ILE A 212 12.03 3.29 -3.26
CA ILE A 212 12.39 1.88 -3.46
C ILE A 212 12.61 1.56 -4.94
N SER A 213 11.76 2.11 -5.84
CA SER A 213 11.92 1.94 -7.29
C SER A 213 13.20 2.55 -7.81
N LEU A 214 13.63 3.69 -7.26
CA LEU A 214 14.89 4.32 -7.60
C LEU A 214 16.06 3.40 -7.25
N LEU A 215 16.09 2.89 -6.03
CA LEU A 215 17.15 1.99 -5.56
C LEU A 215 17.21 0.70 -6.37
N VAL A 216 16.04 0.12 -6.64
CA VAL A 216 15.90 -1.08 -7.47
C VAL A 216 16.39 -0.81 -8.90
N SER A 217 16.02 0.32 -9.50
CA SER A 217 16.44 0.66 -10.86
C SER A 217 17.94 0.86 -10.98
N MET A 218 18.57 1.46 -9.96
CA MET A 218 20.02 1.61 -9.92
C MET A 218 20.76 0.28 -9.92
N ALA A 219 20.19 -0.73 -9.25
CA ALA A 219 20.80 -2.06 -9.18
C ALA A 219 20.64 -2.87 -10.51
N PHE A 220 19.70 -2.50 -11.39
CA PHE A 220 19.34 -3.33 -12.55
C PHE A 220 19.61 -2.72 -13.91
N VAL A 221 19.75 -1.42 -13.97
CA VAL A 221 20.08 -0.72 -15.22
C VAL A 221 21.60 -0.67 -15.30
N GLY A 222 22.19 -1.70 -15.93
CA GLY A 222 23.64 -1.85 -16.02
C GLY A 222 24.31 -0.78 -16.88
N GLY A 223 25.52 -0.46 -16.51
CA GLY A 223 26.67 0.07 -17.21
C GLY A 223 26.54 1.28 -18.13
N ASP A 224 25.61 1.32 -19.05
CA ASP A 224 25.50 2.35 -20.09
C ASP A 224 24.39 3.39 -19.84
N THR A 225 23.54 3.18 -18.86
CA THR A 225 22.41 4.07 -18.58
C THR A 225 22.81 5.12 -17.56
N THR A 226 22.69 6.40 -17.93
CA THR A 226 23.05 7.48 -17.03
C THR A 226 22.06 7.55 -15.84
N MET A 227 22.59 7.81 -14.66
CA MET A 227 21.79 8.03 -13.44
C MET A 227 20.68 9.04 -13.65
N THR A 228 20.96 10.10 -14.41
CA THR A 228 19.98 11.14 -14.78
C THR A 228 18.79 10.55 -15.52
N PHE A 229 19.00 9.62 -16.43
CA PHE A 229 17.91 8.96 -17.16
C PHE A 229 17.03 8.13 -16.21
N ILE A 230 17.62 7.36 -15.29
CA ILE A 230 16.88 6.56 -14.31
C ILE A 230 16.01 7.47 -13.44
N VAL A 231 16.60 8.52 -12.85
CA VAL A 231 15.86 9.44 -11.97
C VAL A 231 14.73 10.13 -12.72
N LEU A 232 15.00 10.67 -13.93
CA LEU A 232 13.99 11.38 -14.71
C LEU A 232 12.88 10.47 -15.21
N SER A 233 13.20 9.28 -15.73
CA SER A 233 12.19 8.35 -16.23
C SER A 233 11.27 7.87 -15.10
N LEU A 234 11.81 7.54 -13.93
CA LEU A 234 11.00 7.16 -12.76
C LEU A 234 10.18 8.34 -12.23
N ALA A 235 10.80 9.52 -12.08
CA ALA A 235 10.10 10.70 -11.58
C ALA A 235 8.93 11.07 -12.49
N ILE A 236 9.16 11.17 -13.81
CA ILE A 236 8.12 11.50 -14.78
C ILE A 236 7.02 10.44 -14.78
N THR A 237 7.39 9.16 -14.82
CA THR A 237 6.43 8.05 -14.83
C THR A 237 5.56 8.05 -13.58
N ILE A 238 6.18 8.12 -12.40
CA ILE A 238 5.44 8.03 -11.14
C ILE A 238 4.61 9.30 -10.89
N LEU A 239 5.14 10.49 -11.21
CA LEU A 239 4.37 11.74 -11.12
C LEU A 239 3.18 11.75 -12.08
N ALA A 240 3.37 11.32 -13.33
CA ALA A 240 2.28 11.22 -14.30
C ALA A 240 1.21 10.20 -13.83
N ALA A 241 1.63 9.03 -13.35
CA ALA A 241 0.71 8.04 -12.79
C ALA A 241 -0.04 8.60 -11.57
N GLN A 242 0.63 9.32 -10.66
CA GLN A 242 0.01 9.98 -9.50
C GLN A 242 -0.96 11.09 -9.91
N MET A 243 -0.69 11.85 -10.95
CA MET A 243 -1.64 12.82 -11.47
C MET A 243 -2.91 12.14 -11.98
N ILE A 244 -2.78 11.06 -12.75
CA ILE A 244 -3.93 10.27 -13.22
C ILE A 244 -4.67 9.67 -12.02
N ASP A 245 -3.96 9.14 -11.04
CA ASP A 245 -4.54 8.58 -9.83
C ASP A 245 -5.37 9.61 -9.06
N ASN A 246 -4.78 10.74 -8.71
CA ASN A 246 -5.43 11.77 -7.90
C ASN A 246 -6.61 12.47 -8.61
N PHE A 247 -6.50 12.70 -9.93
CA PHE A 247 -7.51 13.46 -10.68
C PHE A 247 -8.55 12.60 -11.38
N VAL A 248 -8.24 11.33 -11.64
CA VAL A 248 -9.14 10.44 -12.40
C VAL A 248 -9.54 9.21 -11.57
N LEU A 249 -8.57 8.41 -11.09
CA LEU A 249 -8.89 7.13 -10.45
C LEU A 249 -9.57 7.33 -9.09
N GLN A 250 -9.00 8.16 -8.23
CA GLN A 250 -9.56 8.38 -6.89
C GLN A 250 -10.98 8.98 -6.94
N PRO A 251 -11.29 10.04 -7.71
CA PRO A 251 -12.66 10.51 -7.84
C PRO A 251 -13.61 9.46 -8.40
N PHE A 252 -13.15 8.65 -9.37
CA PHE A 252 -14.00 7.62 -9.98
C PHE A 252 -14.27 6.43 -9.04
N LEU A 253 -13.23 5.95 -8.36
CA LEU A 253 -13.32 4.75 -7.50
C LEU A 253 -13.94 5.05 -6.13
N TYR A 254 -13.69 6.24 -5.57
CA TYR A 254 -14.09 6.57 -4.20
C TYR A 254 -15.22 7.59 -4.08
N SER A 255 -15.81 8.07 -5.19
CA SER A 255 -16.84 9.11 -5.19
C SER A 255 -18.00 8.87 -4.21
N ASN A 256 -18.29 7.62 -3.88
CA ASN A 256 -19.37 7.21 -2.99
C ASN A 256 -18.91 6.41 -1.75
N SER A 257 -17.60 6.33 -1.48
CA SER A 257 -17.09 5.38 -0.48
C SER A 257 -16.56 6.04 0.79
N VAL A 258 -15.87 7.18 0.68
CA VAL A 258 -15.26 7.86 1.84
C VAL A 258 -15.44 9.38 1.71
N ASN A 259 -16.55 9.89 2.21
CA ASN A 259 -16.85 11.33 2.22
C ASN A 259 -16.23 12.03 3.45
N ALA A 260 -14.93 11.86 3.68
CA ALA A 260 -14.20 12.51 4.76
C ALA A 260 -13.30 13.63 4.23
N HIS A 261 -13.01 14.62 5.09
CA HIS A 261 -12.08 15.67 4.70
C HIS A 261 -10.66 15.09 4.60
N PRO A 262 -9.86 15.45 3.57
CA PRO A 262 -8.49 14.91 3.40
C PRO A 262 -7.61 15.05 4.66
N LEU A 263 -7.75 16.15 5.40
CA LEU A 263 -7.02 16.36 6.65
C LEU A 263 -7.39 15.32 7.72
N GLU A 264 -8.68 14.93 7.82
CA GLU A 264 -9.12 13.90 8.77
C GLU A 264 -8.44 12.57 8.45
N ILE A 265 -8.47 12.18 7.18
CA ILE A 265 -7.83 10.94 6.70
C ILE A 265 -6.32 10.97 6.98
N PHE A 266 -5.66 12.09 6.68
CA PHE A 266 -4.23 12.25 6.94
C PHE A 266 -3.87 12.07 8.42
N VAL A 267 -4.60 12.74 9.31
CA VAL A 267 -4.39 12.62 10.77
C VAL A 267 -4.63 11.20 11.25
N VAL A 268 -5.70 10.55 10.78
CA VAL A 268 -6.01 9.16 11.16
C VAL A 268 -4.92 8.19 10.70
N ILE A 269 -4.38 8.37 9.48
CA ILE A 269 -3.28 7.55 8.98
C ILE A 269 -2.01 7.75 9.83
N LEU A 270 -1.67 8.99 10.18
CA LEU A 270 -0.51 9.27 11.04
C LEU A 270 -0.67 8.65 12.43
N MET A 271 -1.84 8.79 13.03
CA MET A 271 -2.13 8.18 14.33
C MET A 271 -2.06 6.66 14.27
N ALA A 272 -2.74 6.04 13.32
CA ALA A 272 -2.73 4.59 13.14
C ALA A 272 -1.31 4.07 12.84
N GLY A 273 -0.54 4.80 12.05
CA GLY A 273 0.85 4.51 11.75
C GLY A 273 1.75 4.57 12.99
N HIS A 274 1.50 5.52 13.88
CA HIS A 274 2.23 5.62 15.16
C HIS A 274 1.95 4.40 16.08
N PHE A 275 0.69 3.95 16.15
CA PHE A 275 0.30 2.84 17.04
C PHE A 275 0.63 1.45 16.51
N ALA A 276 0.46 1.22 15.21
CA ALA A 276 0.57 -0.10 14.61
C ALA A 276 1.42 -0.15 13.32
N GLY A 277 2.26 0.88 13.10
CA GLY A 277 3.15 0.94 11.94
C GLY A 277 2.41 0.87 10.61
N VAL A 278 3.01 0.18 9.64
CA VAL A 278 2.46 0.03 8.28
C VAL A 278 1.08 -0.64 8.28
N VAL A 279 0.87 -1.63 9.15
CA VAL A 279 -0.43 -2.31 9.29
C VAL A 279 -1.50 -1.33 9.78
N GLY A 280 -1.15 -0.46 10.74
CA GLY A 280 -2.04 0.60 11.20
C GLY A 280 -2.44 1.55 10.09
N MET A 281 -1.48 2.01 9.27
CA MET A 281 -1.77 2.89 8.13
C MET A 281 -2.73 2.24 7.13
N LEU A 282 -2.54 0.95 6.83
CA LEU A 282 -3.36 0.19 5.89
C LEU A 282 -4.82 0.07 6.35
N PHE A 283 -5.03 -0.15 7.66
CA PHE A 283 -6.36 -0.27 8.25
C PHE A 283 -6.93 1.06 8.78
N ALA A 284 -6.23 2.16 8.62
CA ALA A 284 -6.64 3.47 9.11
C ALA A 284 -8.00 3.92 8.55
N ILE A 285 -8.16 3.89 7.23
CA ILE A 285 -9.40 4.31 6.55
C ILE A 285 -10.56 3.35 6.84
N PRO A 286 -10.42 2.02 6.72
CA PRO A 286 -11.45 1.08 7.15
C PRO A 286 -11.90 1.29 8.60
N GLY A 287 -10.97 1.38 9.53
CA GLY A 287 -11.25 1.61 10.94
C GLY A 287 -11.99 2.92 11.20
N TYR A 288 -11.52 4.01 10.58
CA TYR A 288 -12.17 5.32 10.68
C TYR A 288 -13.58 5.30 10.10
N THR A 289 -13.80 4.63 8.96
CA THR A 289 -15.12 4.49 8.35
C THR A 289 -16.09 3.78 9.28
N VAL A 290 -15.67 2.68 9.91
CA VAL A 290 -16.49 1.96 10.90
C VAL A 290 -16.81 2.86 12.09
N LEU A 291 -15.83 3.57 12.63
CA LEU A 291 -16.04 4.51 13.74
C LEU A 291 -17.02 5.64 13.39
N ARG A 292 -16.94 6.19 12.17
CA ARG A 292 -17.91 7.21 11.70
C ARG A 292 -19.32 6.65 11.58
N VAL A 293 -19.48 5.44 11.05
CA VAL A 293 -20.80 4.79 10.94
C VAL A 293 -21.40 4.54 12.33
N ILE A 294 -20.61 4.01 13.27
CA ILE A 294 -21.04 3.83 14.66
C ILE A 294 -21.38 5.19 15.28
N GLY A 295 -20.54 6.20 15.08
CA GLY A 295 -20.80 7.55 15.54
C GLY A 295 -22.14 8.10 15.06
N LYS A 296 -22.43 7.93 13.76
CA LYS A 296 -23.70 8.36 13.17
C LYS A 296 -24.91 7.68 13.79
N GLU A 297 -24.86 6.37 13.97
CA GLU A 297 -26.01 5.58 14.44
C GLU A 297 -26.28 5.76 15.96
N PHE A 298 -25.25 5.94 16.76
CA PHE A 298 -25.39 5.99 18.22
C PHE A 298 -25.25 7.39 18.84
N PHE A 299 -24.50 8.29 18.19
CA PHE A 299 -24.14 9.60 18.75
C PHE A 299 -24.63 10.80 17.94
N ASN A 300 -25.63 10.63 17.07
CA ASN A 300 -26.16 11.68 16.20
C ASN A 300 -26.73 12.88 16.97
N HIS A 301 -26.98 12.74 18.26
CA HIS A 301 -27.45 13.82 19.15
C HIS A 301 -26.37 14.88 19.39
N PHE A 302 -25.09 14.54 19.25
CA PHE A 302 -23.98 15.47 19.41
C PHE A 302 -23.73 16.26 18.13
N LYS A 303 -23.70 17.59 18.20
CA LYS A 303 -23.49 18.48 17.05
C LYS A 303 -22.20 18.16 16.27
N ILE A 304 -21.12 17.79 17.00
CA ILE A 304 -19.82 17.43 16.39
C ILE A 304 -19.98 16.16 15.55
N VAL A 305 -20.59 15.11 16.12
CA VAL A 305 -20.78 13.83 15.41
C VAL A 305 -21.65 14.04 14.18
N ARG A 306 -22.77 14.75 14.29
CA ARG A 306 -23.65 15.07 13.19
C ARG A 306 -22.91 15.77 12.04
N LYS A 307 -22.03 16.74 12.36
CA LYS A 307 -21.25 17.47 11.37
C LYS A 307 -20.18 16.61 10.68
N LEU A 308 -19.53 15.71 11.43
CA LEU A 308 -18.53 14.76 10.88
C LEU A 308 -19.17 13.63 10.06
N THR A 309 -20.45 13.29 10.30
CA THR A 309 -21.13 12.16 9.64
C THR A 309 -22.18 12.59 8.63
N GLU A 310 -22.35 13.88 8.35
CA GLU A 310 -23.39 14.45 7.49
C GLU A 310 -23.35 13.93 6.04
N LYS A 311 -22.18 13.50 5.60
CA LYS A 311 -21.93 13.03 4.21
C LYS A 311 -21.83 11.48 4.08
N ILE A 312 -22.26 10.72 5.08
CA ILE A 312 -22.27 9.24 5.03
C ILE A 312 -23.68 8.73 4.71
#